data_2ba9354c63dd80ee1e1c385ef4616224
#
_entry.id   2ba9354c63dd80ee1e1c385ef4616224
#
_cell.length_a   1.000
_cell.length_b   1.000
_cell.length_c   1.000
_cell.angle_alpha   90.00
_cell.angle_beta   90.00
_cell.angle_gamma   90.00
#
_symmetry.space_group_name_H-M   'P 1'
#
loop_
_entity.id
_entity.type
_entity.pdbx_description
1 polymer ?
#
loop_
_entity_poly.entity_id
_entity_poly.type
_entity_poly.pdbx_seq_one_letter_code
_entity_poly.pdbx_strand_id
1 'polypeptide(L)'
;MTVTSGTSAASTTSAAPTTPTAPAPVGLGAAQPASADLFRSVFRRHAAGVAVITASGDTGPVGFTATSLSSVSAEPPLVSFGIGTGASSWPAVSRAEYVGVHILGEHQRELAATFARSGADRFGAPTSWQEGPHGVPVLDDVLAWLVCRVHARVPAGDHRLVLAEVVLGDPAGAGRPLLYHQGRFTALRD
;
A
#
# COMPACT_ATOMS: atom_id res chain seq x y z
N MET A 1 45.08 -73.92 7.55
CA MET A 1 43.70 -73.58 7.96
C MET A 1 43.52 -72.08 7.67
N THR A 2 42.86 -71.74 6.56
CA THR A 2 42.68 -70.40 6.10
C THR A 2 41.23 -70.10 6.23
N VAL A 3 40.88 -69.07 7.03
CA VAL A 3 39.50 -68.59 7.21
C VAL A 3 39.32 -67.33 6.42
N THR A 4 38.46 -67.38 5.44
CA THR A 4 38.09 -66.25 4.57
C THR A 4 36.86 -65.56 5.16
N SER A 5 37.01 -64.30 5.58
CA SER A 5 35.87 -63.43 6.04
C SER A 5 35.31 -62.67 4.85
N GLY A 6 34.05 -62.97 4.52
CA GLY A 6 33.27 -62.22 3.50
C GLY A 6 32.60 -61.00 4.14
N THR A 7 32.94 -59.82 3.63
CA THR A 7 32.27 -58.54 4.00
C THR A 7 31.13 -58.28 3.04
N SER A 8 29.91 -58.32 3.57
CA SER A 8 28.67 -57.93 2.84
C SER A 8 28.49 -56.42 2.91
N ALA A 9 28.51 -55.77 1.73
CA ALA A 9 28.19 -54.34 1.63
C ALA A 9 26.69 -54.17 1.50
N ALA A 10 26.08 -53.51 2.47
CA ALA A 10 24.67 -53.09 2.40
C ALA A 10 24.54 -51.80 1.60
N SER A 11 23.87 -51.89 0.47
CA SER A 11 23.51 -50.71 -0.34
C SER A 11 22.35 -50.00 0.29
N THR A 12 22.56 -48.81 0.85
CA THR A 12 21.50 -47.90 1.30
C THR A 12 21.01 -47.08 0.12
N THR A 13 19.84 -47.41 -0.39
CA THR A 13 19.14 -46.60 -1.40
C THR A 13 18.56 -45.37 -0.71
N SER A 14 19.14 -44.20 -0.96
CA SER A 14 18.62 -42.91 -0.50
C SER A 14 17.44 -42.54 -1.37
N ALA A 15 16.23 -42.48 -0.78
CA ALA A 15 15.07 -41.95 -1.44
C ALA A 15 15.15 -40.41 -1.50
N ALA A 16 15.06 -39.82 -2.69
CA ALA A 16 15.00 -38.39 -2.89
C ALA A 16 13.73 -37.81 -2.24
N PRO A 17 13.77 -36.60 -1.63
CA PRO A 17 12.60 -35.96 -1.08
C PRO A 17 11.61 -35.61 -2.20
N THR A 18 10.40 -36.14 -2.09
CA THR A 18 9.28 -35.76 -2.96
C THR A 18 8.84 -34.33 -2.61
N THR A 19 9.08 -33.40 -3.51
CA THR A 19 8.53 -32.03 -3.42
C THR A 19 7.01 -32.12 -3.42
N PRO A 20 6.29 -31.49 -2.46
CA PRO A 20 4.84 -31.49 -2.49
C PRO A 20 4.35 -30.75 -3.73
N THR A 21 3.60 -31.44 -4.57
CA THR A 21 2.94 -30.85 -5.74
C THR A 21 1.94 -29.82 -5.27
N ALA A 22 2.09 -28.56 -5.72
CA ALA A 22 1.11 -27.52 -5.48
C ALA A 22 -0.28 -27.99 -5.94
N PRO A 23 -1.35 -27.69 -5.18
CA PRO A 23 -2.70 -28.05 -5.57
C PRO A 23 -3.01 -27.41 -6.94
N ALA A 24 -3.61 -28.18 -7.85
CA ALA A 24 -4.06 -27.66 -9.12
C ALA A 24 -5.00 -26.46 -8.90
N PRO A 25 -4.93 -25.40 -9.72
CA PRO A 25 -5.85 -24.29 -9.60
C PRO A 25 -7.27 -24.82 -9.70
N VAL A 26 -8.09 -24.49 -8.70
CA VAL A 26 -9.53 -24.79 -8.75
C VAL A 26 -10.06 -24.10 -10.01
N GLY A 27 -10.46 -24.89 -11.00
CA GLY A 27 -11.07 -24.39 -12.22
C GLY A 27 -12.38 -23.69 -11.86
N LEU A 28 -12.28 -22.40 -11.57
CA LEU A 28 -13.42 -21.52 -11.65
C LEU A 28 -13.78 -21.50 -13.12
N GLY A 29 -14.84 -22.23 -13.50
CA GLY A 29 -15.44 -22.10 -14.82
C GLY A 29 -15.55 -20.63 -15.15
N ALA A 30 -15.47 -20.21 -16.41
CA ALA A 30 -15.41 -18.81 -16.84
C ALA A 30 -16.51 -17.98 -16.18
N ALA A 31 -16.25 -17.59 -14.90
CA ALA A 31 -17.14 -16.74 -14.14
C ALA A 31 -17.07 -15.36 -14.79
N GLN A 32 -18.20 -14.83 -15.16
CA GLN A 32 -18.28 -13.45 -15.63
C GLN A 32 -17.81 -12.51 -14.51
N PRO A 33 -17.05 -11.46 -14.84
CA PRO A 33 -16.64 -10.48 -13.84
C PRO A 33 -17.86 -9.94 -13.09
N ALA A 34 -17.72 -9.78 -11.78
CA ALA A 34 -18.74 -9.15 -10.97
C ALA A 34 -19.01 -7.71 -11.44
N SER A 35 -20.26 -7.24 -11.30
CA SER A 35 -20.59 -5.86 -11.65
C SER A 35 -19.87 -4.86 -10.73
N ALA A 36 -19.57 -3.68 -11.25
CA ALA A 36 -18.99 -2.59 -10.47
C ALA A 36 -19.88 -2.18 -9.27
N ASP A 37 -21.21 -2.34 -9.39
CA ASP A 37 -22.13 -2.01 -8.31
C ASP A 37 -22.09 -3.03 -7.16
N LEU A 38 -21.97 -4.31 -7.48
CA LEU A 38 -21.74 -5.35 -6.46
C LEU A 38 -20.42 -5.07 -5.73
N PHE A 39 -19.34 -4.83 -6.48
CA PHE A 39 -18.04 -4.49 -5.92
C PHE A 39 -18.13 -3.29 -4.96
N ARG A 40 -18.72 -2.18 -5.40
CA ARG A 40 -18.89 -0.97 -4.57
C ARG A 40 -19.75 -1.23 -3.34
N SER A 41 -20.83 -2.02 -3.45
CA SER A 41 -21.70 -2.32 -2.32
C SER A 41 -21.01 -3.13 -1.24
N VAL A 42 -20.16 -4.08 -1.63
CA VAL A 42 -19.33 -4.86 -0.70
C VAL A 42 -18.29 -3.96 -0.04
N PHE A 43 -17.52 -3.18 -0.83
CA PHE A 43 -16.45 -2.34 -0.29
C PHE A 43 -16.95 -1.15 0.55
N ARG A 44 -18.23 -0.73 0.39
CA ARG A 44 -18.84 0.22 1.34
C ARG A 44 -18.92 -0.32 2.78
N ARG A 45 -18.92 -1.63 2.96
CA ARG A 45 -18.93 -2.28 4.29
C ARG A 45 -17.54 -2.47 4.88
N HIS A 46 -16.51 -2.30 4.07
CA HIS A 46 -15.11 -2.34 4.51
C HIS A 46 -14.71 -0.99 5.11
N ALA A 47 -14.32 -0.97 6.38
CA ALA A 47 -13.71 0.21 6.99
C ALA A 47 -12.22 0.27 6.65
N ALA A 48 -11.77 1.40 6.15
CA ALA A 48 -10.37 1.62 5.81
C ALA A 48 -9.80 2.83 6.55
N GLY A 49 -8.55 2.78 6.93
CA GLY A 49 -7.80 3.94 7.37
C GLY A 49 -7.68 4.96 6.23
N VAL A 50 -7.61 6.24 6.57
CA VAL A 50 -7.43 7.32 5.61
C VAL A 50 -5.99 7.81 5.65
N ALA A 51 -5.36 7.79 4.49
CA ALA A 51 -4.02 8.34 4.32
C ALA A 51 -4.02 9.40 3.20
N VAL A 52 -3.04 10.28 3.23
CA VAL A 52 -2.66 11.14 2.09
C VAL A 52 -1.32 10.68 1.57
N ILE A 53 -1.26 10.49 0.26
CA ILE A 53 0.00 10.23 -0.44
C ILE A 53 0.46 11.53 -1.11
N THR A 54 1.72 11.89 -0.93
CA THR A 54 2.34 13.08 -1.54
C THR A 54 3.53 12.70 -2.41
N ALA A 55 3.83 13.54 -3.37
CA ALA A 55 5.05 13.46 -4.17
C ALA A 55 5.42 14.86 -4.69
N SER A 56 6.68 15.04 -5.07
CA SER A 56 7.13 16.22 -5.79
C SER A 56 6.80 16.07 -7.27
N GLY A 57 6.18 17.08 -7.84
CA GLY A 57 5.91 17.20 -9.27
C GLY A 57 6.76 18.30 -9.92
N ASP A 58 6.76 18.37 -11.24
CA ASP A 58 7.54 19.33 -12.02
C ASP A 58 7.15 20.79 -11.73
N THR A 59 5.90 21.03 -11.32
CA THR A 59 5.33 22.37 -11.06
C THR A 59 5.01 22.62 -9.60
N GLY A 60 5.43 21.74 -8.69
CA GLY A 60 5.17 21.83 -7.25
C GLY A 60 4.65 20.54 -6.65
N PRO A 61 4.29 20.56 -5.37
CA PRO A 61 3.84 19.39 -4.64
C PRO A 61 2.51 18.86 -5.20
N VAL A 62 2.38 17.56 -5.22
CA VAL A 62 1.12 16.85 -5.56
C VAL A 62 0.75 15.88 -4.47
N GLY A 63 -0.52 15.54 -4.37
CA GLY A 63 -0.98 14.53 -3.41
C GLY A 63 -2.43 14.12 -3.66
N PHE A 64 -2.86 13.06 -2.99
CA PHE A 64 -4.23 12.55 -3.06
C PHE A 64 -4.56 11.75 -1.81
N THR A 65 -5.85 11.66 -1.49
CA THR A 65 -6.35 10.80 -0.40
C THR A 65 -6.44 9.36 -0.86
N ALA A 66 -5.88 8.45 -0.08
CA ALA A 66 -5.91 7.02 -0.31
C ALA A 66 -6.56 6.28 0.87
N THR A 67 -7.44 5.34 0.55
CA THR A 67 -8.02 4.37 1.49
C THR A 67 -7.53 2.95 1.22
N SER A 68 -6.62 2.80 0.28
CA SER A 68 -6.04 1.52 -0.16
C SER A 68 -4.65 1.25 0.42
N LEU A 69 -4.19 2.10 1.37
CA LEU A 69 -2.89 1.90 2.02
C LEU A 69 -2.90 0.60 2.83
N SER A 70 -1.88 -0.22 2.61
CA SER A 70 -1.66 -1.46 3.34
C SER A 70 -0.19 -1.66 3.67
N SER A 71 0.11 -2.19 4.85
CA SER A 71 1.41 -2.77 5.17
C SER A 71 1.54 -4.11 4.44
N VAL A 72 2.68 -4.37 3.81
CA VAL A 72 2.92 -5.56 2.99
C VAL A 72 3.95 -6.48 3.64
N SER A 73 5.04 -5.92 4.15
CA SER A 73 6.14 -6.67 4.76
C SER A 73 6.80 -5.82 5.83
N ALA A 74 7.37 -6.46 6.84
CA ALA A 74 8.21 -5.82 7.84
C ALA A 74 9.71 -5.93 7.52
N GLU A 75 10.11 -6.96 6.76
CA GLU A 75 11.51 -7.20 6.35
C GLU A 75 11.56 -7.62 4.87
N PRO A 76 11.93 -6.72 3.96
CA PRO A 76 12.07 -5.28 4.15
C PRO A 76 10.74 -4.59 4.45
N PRO A 77 10.73 -3.38 5.05
CA PRO A 77 9.50 -2.68 5.39
C PRO A 77 8.85 -2.12 4.11
N LEU A 78 7.75 -2.74 3.69
CA LEU A 78 7.03 -2.40 2.47
C LEU A 78 5.59 -1.99 2.75
N VAL A 79 5.15 -0.98 2.03
CA VAL A 79 3.74 -0.56 1.96
C VAL A 79 3.23 -0.62 0.52
N SER A 80 1.92 -0.73 0.36
CA SER A 80 1.28 -0.60 -0.95
C SER A 80 0.07 0.33 -0.89
N PHE A 81 -0.22 0.98 -2.03
CA PHE A 81 -1.42 1.78 -2.22
C PHE A 81 -1.83 1.80 -3.70
N GLY A 82 -3.11 2.04 -3.97
CA GLY A 82 -3.65 2.18 -5.31
C GLY A 82 -3.81 3.63 -5.72
N ILE A 83 -3.53 3.94 -6.99
CA ILE A 83 -3.81 5.25 -7.60
C ILE A 83 -4.41 5.05 -8.99
N GLY A 84 -5.51 5.76 -9.29
CA GLY A 84 -6.11 5.77 -10.62
C GLY A 84 -5.21 6.46 -11.64
N THR A 85 -5.09 5.90 -12.84
CA THR A 85 -4.27 6.51 -13.92
C THR A 85 -4.86 7.82 -14.45
N GLY A 86 -6.14 8.08 -14.21
CA GLY A 86 -6.81 9.36 -14.49
C GLY A 86 -6.69 10.40 -13.36
N ALA A 87 -6.06 10.06 -12.23
CA ALA A 87 -5.89 11.02 -11.14
C ALA A 87 -4.90 12.14 -11.51
N SER A 88 -5.21 13.39 -11.12
CA SER A 88 -4.34 14.55 -11.39
C SER A 88 -2.93 14.41 -10.80
N SER A 89 -2.76 13.63 -9.74
CA SER A 89 -1.46 13.35 -9.13
C SER A 89 -0.68 12.24 -9.84
N TRP A 90 -1.33 11.45 -10.72
CA TRP A 90 -0.68 10.30 -11.35
C TRP A 90 0.56 10.67 -12.18
N PRO A 91 0.59 11.73 -13.00
CA PRO A 91 1.78 12.08 -13.78
C PRO A 91 3.03 12.24 -12.92
N ALA A 92 2.91 12.89 -11.76
CA ALA A 92 4.02 13.05 -10.82
C ALA A 92 4.35 11.73 -10.11
N VAL A 93 3.35 11.04 -9.52
CA VAL A 93 3.55 9.77 -8.83
C VAL A 93 4.12 8.69 -9.74
N SER A 94 3.79 8.73 -11.05
CA SER A 94 4.31 7.77 -12.03
C SER A 94 5.83 7.83 -12.22
N ARG A 95 6.44 9.00 -11.92
CA ARG A 95 7.88 9.27 -12.10
C ARG A 95 8.62 9.42 -10.77
N ALA A 96 7.90 9.65 -9.67
CA ALA A 96 8.49 9.91 -8.37
C ALA A 96 9.37 8.75 -7.91
N GLU A 97 10.59 9.03 -7.50
CA GLU A 97 11.45 8.06 -6.83
C GLU A 97 11.01 7.85 -5.38
N TYR A 98 10.58 8.93 -4.73
CA TYR A 98 10.10 8.92 -3.36
C TYR A 98 8.68 9.46 -3.27
N VAL A 99 7.93 8.95 -2.30
CA VAL A 99 6.58 9.41 -1.96
C VAL A 99 6.43 9.56 -0.45
N GLY A 100 5.62 10.51 -0.02
CA GLY A 100 5.17 10.64 1.36
C GLY A 100 3.89 9.85 1.60
N VAL A 101 3.79 9.22 2.75
CA VAL A 101 2.58 8.55 3.24
C VAL A 101 2.22 9.15 4.58
N HIS A 102 1.02 9.71 4.71
CA HIS A 102 0.57 10.40 5.92
C HIS A 102 -0.69 9.75 6.45
N ILE A 103 -0.64 9.20 7.66
CA ILE A 103 -1.80 8.60 8.32
C ILE A 103 -2.55 9.73 9.03
N LEU A 104 -3.79 9.96 8.62
CA LEU A 104 -4.58 11.10 9.11
C LEU A 104 -5.29 10.81 10.43
N GLY A 105 -5.34 11.84 11.27
CA GLY A 105 -6.16 11.88 12.47
C GLY A 105 -7.63 12.25 12.17
N GLU A 106 -8.53 11.91 13.11
CA GLU A 106 -9.96 12.19 12.99
C GLU A 106 -10.30 13.68 12.83
N HIS A 107 -9.44 14.57 13.30
CA HIS A 107 -9.55 16.03 13.17
C HIS A 107 -9.22 16.52 11.75
N GLN A 108 -8.55 15.71 10.93
CA GLN A 108 -8.11 16.08 9.58
C GLN A 108 -9.10 15.68 8.47
N ARG A 109 -10.39 15.58 8.79
CA ARG A 109 -11.44 15.23 7.83
C ARG A 109 -11.49 16.17 6.63
N GLU A 110 -11.34 17.47 6.85
CA GLU A 110 -11.38 18.47 5.77
C GLU A 110 -10.14 18.39 4.88
N LEU A 111 -8.98 18.15 5.47
CA LEU A 111 -7.75 17.86 4.74
C LEU A 111 -7.93 16.65 3.81
N ALA A 112 -8.46 15.54 4.35
CA ALA A 112 -8.76 14.35 3.56
C ALA A 112 -9.73 14.65 2.41
N ALA A 113 -10.78 15.44 2.65
CA ALA A 113 -11.74 15.83 1.62
C ALA A 113 -11.11 16.71 0.53
N THR A 114 -10.21 17.61 0.90
CA THR A 114 -9.48 18.47 -0.03
C THR A 114 -8.56 17.66 -0.94
N PHE A 115 -7.81 16.72 -0.37
CA PHE A 115 -6.93 15.85 -1.15
C PHE A 115 -7.69 14.81 -2.01
N ALA A 116 -8.94 14.51 -1.68
CA ALA A 116 -9.81 13.65 -2.49
C ALA A 116 -10.43 14.37 -3.70
N ARG A 117 -10.51 15.71 -3.69
CA ARG A 117 -11.20 16.50 -4.72
C ARG A 117 -10.28 16.76 -5.90
N SER A 118 -10.79 16.49 -7.10
CA SER A 118 -10.09 16.86 -8.34
C SER A 118 -10.04 18.38 -8.52
N GLY A 119 -8.90 18.91 -8.94
CA GLY A 119 -8.73 20.35 -9.21
C GLY A 119 -8.63 21.24 -7.96
N ALA A 120 -8.67 20.69 -6.74
CA ALA A 120 -8.49 21.48 -5.53
C ALA A 120 -7.02 21.93 -5.38
N ASP A 121 -6.84 23.15 -4.86
CA ASP A 121 -5.55 23.58 -4.33
C ASP A 121 -5.29 22.84 -3.02
N ARG A 122 -4.50 21.77 -3.10
CA ARG A 122 -4.26 20.84 -2.00
C ARG A 122 -3.20 21.31 -1.02
N PHE A 123 -2.31 22.19 -1.48
CA PHE A 123 -1.15 22.64 -0.73
C PHE A 123 -1.20 24.13 -0.38
N GLY A 124 -2.23 24.85 -0.84
CA GLY A 124 -2.56 26.19 -0.38
C GLY A 124 -3.22 26.18 1.00
N ALA A 125 -3.35 27.37 1.61
CA ALA A 125 -4.02 27.52 2.89
C ALA A 125 -5.45 26.93 2.87
N PRO A 126 -5.90 26.23 3.92
CA PRO A 126 -5.26 26.11 5.26
C PRO A 126 -4.32 24.89 5.41
N THR A 127 -3.92 24.20 4.34
CA THR A 127 -3.02 23.05 4.43
C THR A 127 -1.64 23.49 4.93
N SER A 128 -1.20 22.92 6.05
CA SER A 128 0.16 23.11 6.59
C SER A 128 1.04 21.93 6.18
N TRP A 129 2.19 22.24 5.62
CA TRP A 129 3.15 21.26 5.15
C TRP A 129 4.55 21.87 5.03
N GLN A 130 5.56 21.01 4.96
CA GLN A 130 6.95 21.40 4.75
C GLN A 130 7.63 20.48 3.74
N GLU A 131 8.73 20.94 3.16
CA GLU A 131 9.60 20.10 2.37
C GLU A 131 10.37 19.17 3.32
N GLY A 132 10.14 17.88 3.17
CA GLY A 132 10.77 16.83 3.95
C GLY A 132 11.97 16.19 3.24
N PRO A 133 12.50 15.09 3.79
CA PRO A 133 13.60 14.34 3.20
C PRO A 133 13.30 13.93 1.75
N HIS A 134 14.34 13.92 0.91
CA HIS A 134 14.26 13.66 -0.54
C HIS A 134 13.31 14.60 -1.31
N GLY A 135 13.05 15.80 -0.77
CA GLY A 135 12.15 16.79 -1.37
C GLY A 135 10.68 16.39 -1.32
N VAL A 136 10.31 15.38 -0.54
CA VAL A 136 8.91 14.91 -0.44
C VAL A 136 8.11 15.88 0.42
N PRO A 137 6.91 16.34 -0.01
CA PRO A 137 6.06 17.16 0.82
C PRO A 137 5.56 16.37 2.04
N VAL A 138 5.83 16.86 3.26
CA VAL A 138 5.37 16.28 4.52
C VAL A 138 4.29 17.18 5.11
N LEU A 139 3.11 16.59 5.36
CA LEU A 139 1.98 17.28 5.97
C LEU A 139 2.18 17.34 7.49
N ASP A 140 1.83 18.49 8.07
CA ASP A 140 1.90 18.69 9.51
C ASP A 140 0.67 18.09 10.23
N ASP A 141 0.80 17.91 11.54
CA ASP A 141 -0.27 17.47 12.46
C ASP A 141 -0.92 16.13 12.10
N VAL A 142 -0.20 15.26 11.39
CA VAL A 142 -0.64 13.89 11.07
C VAL A 142 -0.30 12.92 12.20
N LEU A 143 -1.01 11.79 12.31
CA LEU A 143 -0.72 10.76 13.33
C LEU A 143 0.64 10.11 13.13
N ALA A 144 1.00 9.91 11.87
CA ALA A 144 2.30 9.39 11.48
C ALA A 144 2.57 9.74 10.03
N TRP A 145 3.84 9.86 9.68
CA TRP A 145 4.23 9.97 8.28
C TRP A 145 5.43 9.08 7.97
N LEU A 146 5.51 8.67 6.71
CA LEU A 146 6.61 7.87 6.17
C LEU A 146 7.10 8.53 4.88
N VAL A 147 8.39 8.47 4.63
CA VAL A 147 8.97 8.64 3.29
C VAL A 147 9.34 7.27 2.75
N CYS A 148 8.85 6.96 1.57
CA CYS A 148 8.99 5.65 0.96
C CYS A 148 9.64 5.77 -0.41
N ARG A 149 10.62 4.91 -0.70
CA ARG A 149 11.20 4.74 -2.03
C ARG A 149 10.30 3.83 -2.87
N VAL A 150 9.87 4.30 -4.02
CA VAL A 150 9.00 3.51 -4.90
C VAL A 150 9.76 2.35 -5.53
N HIS A 151 9.26 1.14 -5.32
CA HIS A 151 9.85 -0.12 -5.78
C HIS A 151 9.23 -0.59 -7.10
N ALA A 152 7.91 -0.54 -7.18
CA ALA A 152 7.17 -1.00 -8.36
C ALA A 152 5.83 -0.27 -8.52
N ARG A 153 5.35 -0.23 -9.75
CA ARG A 153 4.02 0.25 -10.15
C ARG A 153 3.37 -0.80 -11.02
N VAL A 154 2.53 -1.63 -10.43
CA VAL A 154 1.91 -2.78 -11.10
C VAL A 154 0.58 -2.37 -11.73
N PRO A 155 0.34 -2.64 -13.02
CA PRO A 155 -0.96 -2.43 -13.65
C PRO A 155 -2.07 -3.22 -12.95
N ALA A 156 -3.17 -2.54 -12.64
CA ALA A 156 -4.34 -3.12 -11.98
C ALA A 156 -5.62 -2.44 -12.50
N GLY A 157 -6.12 -2.87 -13.66
CA GLY A 157 -7.25 -2.22 -14.34
C GLY A 157 -6.92 -0.77 -14.71
N ASP A 158 -7.81 0.16 -14.33
CA ASP A 158 -7.66 1.61 -14.48
C ASP A 158 -6.79 2.26 -13.37
N HIS A 159 -6.20 1.43 -12.50
CA HIS A 159 -5.31 1.83 -11.42
C HIS A 159 -3.89 1.31 -11.61
N ARG A 160 -3.02 1.80 -10.75
CA ARG A 160 -1.70 1.21 -10.47
C ARG A 160 -1.61 0.89 -9.00
N LEU A 161 -1.17 -0.33 -8.70
CA LEU A 161 -0.74 -0.70 -7.37
C LEU A 161 0.72 -0.27 -7.24
N VAL A 162 0.98 0.68 -6.37
CA VAL A 162 2.34 1.15 -6.05
C VAL A 162 2.84 0.36 -4.85
N LEU A 163 4.02 -0.23 -4.99
CA LEU A 163 4.76 -0.87 -3.91
C LEU A 163 5.95 0.01 -3.57
N ALA A 164 6.12 0.36 -2.31
CA ALA A 164 7.17 1.26 -1.86
C ALA A 164 7.81 0.77 -0.55
N GLU A 165 9.13 0.93 -0.45
CA GLU A 165 9.93 0.60 0.71
C GLU A 165 10.03 1.80 1.65
N VAL A 166 9.71 1.59 2.91
CA VAL A 166 9.81 2.64 3.94
C VAL A 166 11.28 2.93 4.24
N VAL A 167 11.69 4.18 4.05
CA VAL A 167 13.10 4.62 4.27
C VAL A 167 13.24 5.30 5.61
N LEU A 168 12.25 6.11 5.98
CA LEU A 168 12.21 6.83 7.26
C LEU A 168 10.78 7.28 7.56
N GLY A 169 10.53 7.75 8.78
CA GLY A 169 9.23 8.26 9.20
C GLY A 169 9.18 8.66 10.66
N ASP A 170 8.06 9.22 11.05
CA ASP A 170 7.77 9.62 12.42
C ASP A 170 6.36 9.14 12.83
N PRO A 171 6.24 8.32 13.88
CA PRO A 171 4.97 7.85 14.42
C PRO A 171 4.44 8.73 15.57
N ALA A 172 5.03 9.90 15.84
CA ALA A 172 4.84 10.63 17.09
C ALA A 172 3.54 11.46 17.17
N GLY A 173 2.67 11.42 16.18
CA GLY A 173 1.38 12.12 16.21
C GLY A 173 0.43 11.57 17.25
N ALA A 174 -0.43 12.44 17.81
CA ALA A 174 -1.40 12.09 18.83
C ALA A 174 -2.83 12.09 18.27
N GLY A 175 -3.71 11.29 18.87
CA GLY A 175 -5.12 11.26 18.52
C GLY A 175 -5.60 9.91 17.96
N ARG A 176 -6.84 9.90 17.45
CA ARG A 176 -7.49 8.71 16.87
C ARG A 176 -7.43 8.75 15.35
N PRO A 177 -7.33 7.60 14.67
CA PRO A 177 -7.24 7.56 13.22
C PRO A 177 -8.53 8.00 12.54
N LEU A 178 -8.40 8.70 11.42
CA LEU A 178 -9.50 8.96 10.51
C LEU A 178 -9.82 7.69 9.71
N LEU A 179 -11.08 7.32 9.67
CA LEU A 179 -11.58 6.16 8.91
C LEU A 179 -12.48 6.61 7.76
N TYR A 180 -12.55 5.76 6.73
CA TYR A 180 -13.55 5.86 5.67
C TYR A 180 -14.43 4.61 5.69
N HIS A 181 -15.75 4.81 5.88
CA HIS A 181 -16.71 3.72 5.94
C HIS A 181 -18.07 4.19 5.40
N GLN A 182 -18.73 3.34 4.63
CA GLN A 182 -20.03 3.62 4.01
C GLN A 182 -20.09 4.95 3.23
N GLY A 183 -19.00 5.30 2.54
CA GLY A 183 -18.92 6.49 1.72
C GLY A 183 -18.68 7.80 2.48
N ARG A 184 -18.29 7.76 3.74
CA ARG A 184 -18.01 8.94 4.57
C ARG A 184 -16.81 8.77 5.48
N PHE A 185 -16.21 9.89 5.84
CA PHE A 185 -15.19 9.94 6.88
C PHE A 185 -15.85 9.78 8.26
N THR A 186 -15.22 8.97 9.11
CA THR A 186 -15.68 8.68 10.48
C THR A 186 -14.47 8.48 11.38
N ALA A 187 -14.70 8.32 12.69
CA ALA A 187 -13.69 7.99 13.68
C ALA A 187 -14.04 6.66 14.36
N LEU A 188 -13.05 6.09 15.05
CA LEU A 188 -13.31 4.99 15.97
C LEU A 188 -14.24 5.48 17.08
N ARG A 189 -15.21 4.64 17.44
CA ARG A 189 -16.02 4.83 18.66
C ARG A 189 -15.49 3.85 19.70
N ASP A 190 -15.38 4.33 20.91
CA ASP A 190 -15.10 3.48 22.08
C ASP A 190 -16.29 2.58 22.36
#